data_f4d5a84cb52674b95cd8fdcb09343736
#
_entry.id   f4d5a84cb52674b95cd8fdcb09343736
#
_cell.length_a   1.000
_cell.length_b   1.000
_cell.length_c   1.000
_cell.angle_alpha   90.00
_cell.angle_beta   90.00
_cell.angle_gamma   90.00
#
_symmetry.space_group_name_H-M   'P 1'
#
loop_
_entity.id
_entity.type
_entity.pdbx_description
1 polymer ?
#
loop_
_entity_poly.entity_id
_entity_poly.type
_entity_poly.pdbx_seq_one_letter_code
_entity_poly.pdbx_strand_id
1 'polypeptide(L)'
;EYAIFQLQHQKVIYSYLSALYLHGLIDVIPKYKEVTVYTGYNPHRFPKEVKRHFIQKELYEVGVTKLQTSFGNEVRVYDLERSICDLIRERQKIDVEIFSTSLKRYIQSSKKDLRKLYKYAREFHVLENVQSLMEVLYE
;
A
#
# COMPACT_ATOMS: atom_id res chain seq x y z
N GLU A 1 9.17 7.14 -13.41
CA GLU A 1 8.80 8.23 -12.52
C GLU A 1 7.31 8.14 -12.16
N TYR A 2 7.03 8.25 -10.87
CA TYR A 2 5.69 7.97 -10.34
C TYR A 2 4.63 8.97 -10.82
N ALA A 3 4.96 10.25 -10.84
CA ALA A 3 3.99 11.27 -11.21
C ALA A 3 3.64 11.21 -12.70
N ILE A 4 4.62 11.00 -13.55
CA ILE A 4 4.39 10.89 -14.99
C ILE A 4 3.53 9.67 -15.31
N PHE A 5 3.84 8.54 -14.69
CA PHE A 5 3.06 7.32 -14.89
C PHE A 5 1.60 7.54 -14.49
N GLN A 6 1.37 8.20 -13.35
CA GLN A 6 0.00 8.43 -12.88
C GLN A 6 -0.78 9.39 -13.79
N LEU A 7 -0.11 10.39 -14.36
CA LEU A 7 -0.76 11.27 -15.33
C LEU A 7 -1.27 10.49 -16.56
N GLN A 8 -0.54 9.47 -16.95
CA GLN A 8 -0.91 8.63 -18.10
C GLN A 8 -1.95 7.58 -17.74
N HIS A 9 -2.04 7.22 -16.44
CA HIS A 9 -2.93 6.17 -15.95
C HIS A 9 -3.63 6.66 -14.70
N GLN A 10 -4.62 7.52 -14.87
CA GLN A 10 -5.23 8.28 -13.76
C GLN A 10 -6.02 7.43 -12.79
N LYS A 11 -6.43 6.21 -13.18
CA LYS A 11 -7.20 5.34 -12.30
C LYS A 11 -6.34 4.51 -11.35
N VAL A 12 -5.03 4.48 -11.56
CA VAL A 12 -4.18 3.69 -10.68
C VAL A 12 -3.98 4.38 -9.34
N ILE A 13 -3.82 3.57 -8.30
CA ILE A 13 -3.42 4.03 -6.97
C ILE A 13 -2.18 3.23 -6.62
N TYR A 14 -1.10 3.90 -6.25
CA TYR A 14 0.12 3.20 -5.84
C TYR A 14 -0.15 2.38 -4.60
N SER A 15 0.34 1.15 -4.60
CA SER A 15 0.03 0.17 -3.56
C SER A 15 1.25 -0.72 -3.29
N TYR A 16 1.14 -1.54 -2.26
CA TYR A 16 2.14 -2.54 -1.90
C TYR A 16 3.54 -1.92 -1.79
N LEU A 17 4.55 -2.49 -2.47
CA LEU A 17 5.93 -2.00 -2.33
C LEU A 17 6.09 -0.54 -2.75
N SER A 18 5.36 -0.10 -3.78
CA SER A 18 5.42 1.30 -4.17
C SER A 18 4.86 2.22 -3.09
N ALA A 19 3.75 1.83 -2.46
CA ALA A 19 3.20 2.62 -1.36
C ALA A 19 4.14 2.62 -0.17
N LEU A 20 4.68 1.47 0.19
CA LEU A 20 5.63 1.38 1.31
C LEU A 20 6.84 2.27 1.08
N TYR A 21 7.37 2.25 -0.14
CA TYR A 21 8.52 3.07 -0.49
C TYR A 21 8.18 4.56 -0.43
N LEU A 22 7.05 4.95 -1.01
CA LEU A 22 6.63 6.36 -1.00
C LEU A 22 6.38 6.90 0.40
N HIS A 23 5.93 6.04 1.31
CA HIS A 23 5.73 6.41 2.71
C HIS A 23 7.01 6.32 3.56
N GLY A 24 8.10 5.84 3.00
CA GLY A 24 9.34 5.68 3.74
C GLY A 24 9.38 4.48 4.69
N LEU A 25 8.47 3.53 4.49
CA LEU A 25 8.47 2.32 5.32
C LEU A 25 9.50 1.30 4.86
N ILE A 26 10.03 1.44 3.66
CA ILE A 26 11.16 0.66 3.15
C ILE A 26 12.11 1.60 2.42
N ASP A 27 13.39 1.21 2.38
CA ASP A 27 14.42 1.98 1.66
C ASP A 27 14.71 1.43 0.28
N VAL A 28 14.41 0.15 0.06
CA VAL A 28 14.66 -0.50 -1.21
C VAL A 28 13.75 0.09 -2.28
N ILE A 29 14.34 0.55 -3.38
CA ILE A 29 13.55 1.06 -4.52
C ILE A 29 12.89 -0.13 -5.20
N PRO A 30 11.56 -0.16 -5.31
CA PRO A 30 10.89 -1.28 -5.95
C PRO A 30 11.32 -1.43 -7.40
N LYS A 31 11.62 -2.65 -7.79
CA LYS A 31 11.99 -2.95 -9.18
C LYS A 31 10.85 -2.65 -10.13
N TYR A 32 9.63 -2.92 -9.71
CA TYR A 32 8.42 -2.66 -10.49
C TYR A 32 7.52 -1.70 -9.72
N LYS A 33 6.87 -0.79 -10.44
CA LYS A 33 5.79 -0.01 -9.82
C LYS A 33 4.63 -0.96 -9.54
N GLU A 34 4.06 -0.87 -8.36
CA GLU A 34 2.88 -1.64 -8.00
C GLU A 34 1.69 -0.70 -7.86
N VAL A 35 0.61 -1.05 -8.52
CA VAL A 35 -0.60 -0.24 -8.53
C VAL A 35 -1.82 -1.13 -8.32
N THR A 36 -2.88 -0.53 -7.81
CA THR A 36 -4.18 -1.20 -7.67
C THR A 36 -5.21 -0.44 -8.49
N VAL A 37 -6.04 -1.20 -9.18
CA VAL A 37 -7.21 -0.70 -9.91
C VAL A 37 -8.41 -1.54 -9.50
N TYR A 38 -9.62 -1.07 -9.84
CA TYR A 38 -10.82 -1.82 -9.50
C TYR A 38 -11.07 -2.94 -10.52
N THR A 39 -11.68 -4.01 -10.05
CA THR A 39 -12.06 -5.14 -10.91
C THR A 39 -12.99 -4.64 -12.01
N GLY A 40 -12.68 -5.04 -13.23
CA GLY A 40 -13.42 -4.59 -14.41
C GLY A 40 -12.76 -3.47 -15.18
N TYR A 41 -11.82 -2.73 -14.54
CA TYR A 41 -11.03 -1.76 -15.26
C TYR A 41 -10.09 -2.49 -16.22
N ASN A 42 -10.06 -2.05 -17.47
CA ASN A 42 -9.21 -2.67 -18.47
C ASN A 42 -8.03 -1.76 -18.78
N PRO A 43 -6.89 -1.98 -18.14
CA PRO A 43 -5.73 -1.11 -18.30
C PRO A 43 -4.98 -1.45 -19.60
N HIS A 44 -5.42 -0.89 -20.70
CA HIS A 44 -4.69 -1.01 -21.96
C HIS A 44 -3.32 -0.36 -21.82
N ARG A 45 -2.31 -0.98 -22.40
CA ARG A 45 -0.97 -0.41 -22.55
C ARG A 45 -0.20 -0.19 -21.24
N PHE A 46 -0.51 -0.95 -20.18
CA PHE A 46 0.38 -0.95 -19.03
C PHE A 46 1.73 -1.56 -19.43
N PRO A 47 2.84 -0.92 -19.10
CA PRO A 47 4.15 -1.52 -19.31
C PRO A 47 4.28 -2.84 -18.56
N LYS A 48 5.11 -3.75 -19.06
CA LYS A 48 5.33 -5.04 -18.42
C LYS A 48 5.94 -4.90 -17.03
N GLU A 49 6.64 -3.80 -16.80
CA GLU A 49 7.33 -3.53 -15.54
C GLU A 49 6.41 -3.06 -14.43
N VAL A 50 5.12 -2.92 -14.71
CA VAL A 50 4.14 -2.50 -13.71
C VAL A 50 3.35 -3.71 -13.22
N LYS A 51 3.36 -3.93 -11.92
CA LYS A 51 2.55 -4.98 -11.29
C LYS A 51 1.19 -4.40 -10.96
N ARG A 52 0.15 -5.02 -11.49
CA ARG A 52 -1.25 -4.60 -11.27
C ARG A 52 -1.92 -5.51 -10.29
N HIS A 53 -2.66 -4.90 -9.38
CA HIS A 53 -3.53 -5.61 -8.47
C HIS A 53 -4.96 -5.15 -8.73
N PHE A 54 -5.89 -6.06 -8.60
CA PHE A 54 -7.31 -5.75 -8.80
C PHE A 54 -8.05 -5.97 -7.51
N ILE A 55 -8.98 -5.07 -7.22
CA ILE A 55 -9.80 -5.19 -6.01
C ILE A 55 -11.23 -4.77 -6.33
N GLN A 56 -12.16 -5.25 -5.54
CA GLN A 56 -13.56 -4.86 -5.68
C GLN A 56 -13.69 -3.35 -5.60
N LYS A 57 -14.57 -2.79 -6.41
CA LYS A 57 -14.73 -1.34 -6.52
C LYS A 57 -15.04 -0.69 -5.17
N GLU A 58 -15.78 -1.38 -4.31
CA GLU A 58 -16.15 -0.89 -2.98
C GLU A 58 -14.94 -0.67 -2.08
N LEU A 59 -13.88 -1.43 -2.31
CA LEU A 59 -12.66 -1.34 -1.51
C LEU A 59 -11.54 -0.54 -2.19
N TYR A 60 -11.74 -0.21 -3.45
CA TYR A 60 -10.71 0.45 -4.27
C TYR A 60 -10.29 1.81 -3.70
N GLU A 61 -11.22 2.63 -3.24
CA GLU A 61 -10.90 3.96 -2.74
C GLU A 61 -10.67 4.03 -1.23
N VAL A 62 -10.79 2.91 -0.53
CA VAL A 62 -10.56 2.91 0.92
C VAL A 62 -9.10 3.23 1.19
N GLY A 63 -8.85 4.32 1.89
CA GLY A 63 -7.51 4.69 2.30
C GLY A 63 -6.70 5.44 1.25
N VAL A 64 -7.31 5.94 0.20
CA VAL A 64 -6.59 6.74 -0.81
C VAL A 64 -6.16 8.06 -0.21
N THR A 65 -4.92 8.43 -0.44
CA THR A 65 -4.39 9.73 -0.04
C THR A 65 -3.47 10.26 -1.16
N LYS A 66 -2.87 11.39 -0.92
CA LYS A 66 -1.92 11.99 -1.84
C LYS A 66 -0.61 12.21 -1.12
N LEU A 67 0.49 11.91 -1.80
CA LEU A 67 1.83 12.19 -1.32
C LEU A 67 2.59 12.93 -2.40
N GLN A 68 3.54 13.75 -1.96
CA GLN A 68 4.48 14.37 -2.90
C GLN A 68 5.65 13.44 -3.12
N THR A 69 6.04 13.31 -4.38
CA THR A 69 7.27 12.59 -4.73
C THR A 69 8.47 13.46 -4.39
N SER A 70 9.67 12.90 -4.50
CA SER A 70 10.91 13.64 -4.27
C SER A 70 11.06 14.85 -5.20
N PHE A 71 10.33 14.87 -6.30
CA PHE A 71 10.34 16.00 -7.24
C PHE A 71 9.23 17.01 -6.97
N GLY A 72 8.46 16.82 -5.90
CA GLY A 72 7.41 17.74 -5.51
C GLY A 72 6.07 17.59 -6.20
N ASN A 73 5.90 16.53 -6.98
CA ASN A 73 4.64 16.23 -7.66
C ASN A 73 3.75 15.32 -6.81
N GLU A 74 2.45 15.58 -6.80
CA GLU A 74 1.52 14.74 -6.06
C GLU A 74 1.17 13.47 -6.82
N VAL A 75 1.07 12.37 -6.08
CA VAL A 75 0.58 11.10 -6.62
C VAL A 75 -0.45 10.53 -5.67
N ARG A 76 -1.36 9.74 -6.22
CA ARG A 76 -2.36 9.01 -5.42
C ARG A 76 -1.75 7.70 -4.95
N VAL A 77 -1.89 7.45 -3.67
CA VAL A 77 -1.29 6.30 -3.01
C VAL A 77 -2.21 5.88 -1.86
N TYR A 78 -2.19 4.62 -1.50
CA TYR A 78 -2.89 4.19 -0.29
C TYR A 78 -2.15 4.69 0.94
N ASP A 79 -2.89 5.08 1.97
CA ASP A 79 -2.31 5.59 3.21
C ASP A 79 -1.56 4.47 3.95
N LEU A 80 -0.93 4.86 5.08
CA LEU A 80 -0.13 3.92 5.87
C LEU A 80 -0.97 2.71 6.28
N GLU A 81 -2.15 2.94 6.82
CA GLU A 81 -2.98 1.87 7.38
C GLU A 81 -3.51 0.93 6.30
N ARG A 82 -3.91 1.48 5.15
CA ARG A 82 -4.32 0.63 4.04
C ARG A 82 -3.15 -0.19 3.53
N SER A 83 -1.97 0.42 3.44
CA SER A 83 -0.77 -0.26 2.97
C SER A 83 -0.37 -1.40 3.90
N ILE A 84 -0.51 -1.20 5.21
CA ILE A 84 -0.23 -2.26 6.18
C ILE A 84 -1.26 -3.40 6.06
N CYS A 85 -2.53 -3.08 5.87
CA CYS A 85 -3.56 -4.11 5.67
C CYS A 85 -3.29 -4.94 4.42
N ASP A 86 -2.92 -4.28 3.32
CA ASP A 86 -2.59 -4.98 2.08
C ASP A 86 -1.38 -5.91 2.29
N LEU A 87 -0.37 -5.40 3.00
CA LEU A 87 0.84 -6.16 3.31
C LEU A 87 0.50 -7.43 4.10
N ILE A 88 -0.34 -7.29 5.11
CA ILE A 88 -0.74 -8.42 5.95
C ILE A 88 -1.58 -9.41 5.17
N ARG A 89 -2.51 -8.92 4.35
CA ARG A 89 -3.38 -9.79 3.55
C ARG A 89 -2.59 -10.64 2.56
N GLU A 90 -1.55 -10.07 1.98
CA GLU A 90 -0.72 -10.76 0.98
C GLU A 90 0.62 -11.23 1.55
N ARG A 91 0.67 -11.45 2.84
CA ARG A 91 1.89 -11.75 3.58
C ARG A 91 2.75 -12.84 2.94
N GLN A 92 2.13 -13.89 2.43
CA GLN A 92 2.87 -15.02 1.87
C GLN A 92 3.60 -14.69 0.57
N LYS A 93 3.22 -13.58 -0.08
CA LYS A 93 3.82 -13.14 -1.33
C LYS A 93 4.85 -12.03 -1.13
N ILE A 94 5.07 -11.61 0.12
CA ILE A 94 5.95 -10.48 0.44
C ILE A 94 7.24 -11.02 1.05
N ASP A 95 8.36 -10.45 0.62
CA ASP A 95 9.66 -10.77 1.22
C ASP A 95 9.62 -10.56 2.73
N VAL A 96 10.18 -11.50 3.48
CA VAL A 96 10.11 -11.50 4.95
C VAL A 96 10.75 -10.24 5.54
N GLU A 97 11.89 -9.80 5.00
CA GLU A 97 12.55 -8.62 5.52
C GLU A 97 11.76 -7.35 5.23
N ILE A 98 11.19 -7.25 4.05
CA ILE A 98 10.32 -6.11 3.69
C ILE A 98 9.12 -6.08 4.62
N PHE A 99 8.49 -7.22 4.85
CA PHE A 99 7.35 -7.34 5.75
C PHE A 99 7.71 -6.85 7.16
N SER A 100 8.79 -7.40 7.70
CA SER A 100 9.24 -7.09 9.07
C SER A 100 9.63 -5.62 9.22
N THR A 101 10.42 -5.10 8.28
CA THR A 101 10.88 -3.71 8.32
C THR A 101 9.72 -2.74 8.25
N SER A 102 8.77 -3.01 7.35
CA SER A 102 7.60 -2.15 7.16
C SER A 102 6.75 -2.07 8.43
N LEU A 103 6.49 -3.22 9.06
CA LEU A 103 5.69 -3.26 10.28
C LEU A 103 6.38 -2.52 11.42
N LYS A 104 7.67 -2.76 11.61
CA LYS A 104 8.42 -2.10 12.68
C LYS A 104 8.45 -0.59 12.50
N ARG A 105 8.68 -0.13 11.29
CA ARG A 105 8.68 1.31 10.99
C ARG A 105 7.30 1.92 11.18
N TYR A 106 6.25 1.20 10.78
CA TYR A 106 4.89 1.67 11.00
C TYR A 106 4.62 1.87 12.49
N ILE A 107 4.94 0.88 13.31
CA ILE A 107 4.72 0.95 14.76
C ILE A 107 5.49 2.12 15.38
N GLN A 108 6.66 2.44 14.86
CA GLN A 108 7.48 3.55 15.35
C GLN A 108 7.06 4.90 14.80
N SER A 109 6.20 4.93 13.80
CA SER A 109 5.80 6.16 13.15
C SER A 109 4.87 6.99 14.04
N SER A 110 5.17 8.29 14.14
CA SER A 110 4.26 9.24 14.82
C SER A 110 2.98 9.48 14.04
N LYS A 111 2.96 9.09 12.77
CA LYS A 111 1.79 9.27 11.89
C LYS A 111 0.84 8.09 11.90
N LYS A 112 1.17 7.03 12.63
CA LYS A 112 0.30 5.86 12.67
C LYS A 112 -1.04 6.20 13.31
N ASP A 113 -2.07 5.51 12.86
CA ASP A 113 -3.41 5.66 13.38
C ASP A 113 -3.99 4.25 13.58
N LEU A 114 -3.87 3.73 14.80
CA LEU A 114 -4.29 2.36 15.09
C LEU A 114 -5.79 2.19 14.98
N ARG A 115 -6.57 3.21 15.31
CA ARG A 115 -8.03 3.13 15.14
C ARG A 115 -8.39 2.91 13.67
N LYS A 116 -7.74 3.65 12.79
CA LYS A 116 -7.95 3.50 11.35
C LYS A 116 -7.47 2.14 10.87
N LEU A 117 -6.34 1.67 11.39
CA LEU A 117 -5.81 0.35 11.05
C LEU A 117 -6.84 -0.74 11.35
N TYR A 118 -7.41 -0.72 12.55
CA TYR A 118 -8.40 -1.74 12.92
C TYR A 118 -9.68 -1.60 12.11
N LYS A 119 -10.08 -0.39 11.78
CA LYS A 119 -11.25 -0.18 10.90
C LYS A 119 -11.02 -0.81 9.54
N TYR A 120 -9.88 -0.54 8.92
CA TYR A 120 -9.55 -1.13 7.62
C TYR A 120 -9.41 -2.65 7.72
N ALA A 121 -8.80 -3.13 8.80
CA ALA A 121 -8.62 -4.56 9.01
C ALA A 121 -9.96 -5.31 8.98
N ARG A 122 -11.00 -4.71 9.56
CA ARG A 122 -12.35 -5.30 9.49
C ARG A 122 -12.86 -5.30 8.06
N GLU A 123 -12.70 -4.20 7.34
CA GLU A 123 -13.20 -4.09 5.97
C GLU A 123 -12.50 -5.08 5.03
N PHE A 124 -11.23 -5.35 5.26
CA PHE A 124 -10.43 -6.26 4.44
C PHE A 124 -10.35 -7.68 5.01
N HIS A 125 -11.08 -7.97 6.08
CA HIS A 125 -11.18 -9.30 6.68
C HIS A 125 -9.83 -9.83 7.17
N VAL A 126 -8.98 -8.96 7.72
CA VAL A 126 -7.70 -9.34 8.30
C VAL A 126 -7.56 -8.91 9.76
N LEU A 127 -8.69 -8.68 10.43
CA LEU A 127 -8.67 -8.18 11.81
C LEU A 127 -7.90 -9.08 12.75
N GLU A 128 -8.13 -10.39 12.69
CA GLU A 128 -7.44 -11.34 13.57
C GLU A 128 -5.93 -11.32 13.33
N ASN A 129 -5.53 -11.22 12.07
CA ASN A 129 -4.12 -11.16 11.73
C ASN A 129 -3.48 -9.89 12.29
N VAL A 130 -4.17 -8.76 12.16
CA VAL A 130 -3.68 -7.49 12.70
C VAL A 130 -3.56 -7.57 14.21
N GLN A 131 -4.58 -8.09 14.90
CA GLN A 131 -4.57 -8.22 16.36
C GLN A 131 -3.39 -9.08 16.82
N SER A 132 -3.17 -10.21 16.18
CA SER A 132 -2.07 -11.11 16.54
C SER A 132 -0.72 -10.44 16.39
N LEU A 133 -0.52 -9.70 15.29
CA LEU A 133 0.73 -9.00 15.07
C LEU A 133 0.95 -7.87 16.06
N MET A 134 -0.12 -7.13 16.39
CA MET A 134 0.00 -6.04 17.36
C MET A 134 0.35 -6.57 18.75
N GLU A 135 -0.18 -7.72 19.15
CA GLU A 135 0.17 -8.33 20.42
C GLU A 135 1.67 -8.62 20.52
N VAL A 136 2.25 -9.14 19.44
CA VAL A 136 3.69 -9.43 19.40
C VAL A 136 4.52 -8.15 19.39
N LEU A 137 4.11 -7.17 18.60
CA LEU A 137 4.90 -5.95 18.39
C LEU A 137 4.89 -5.01 19.60
N TYR A 138 3.86 -5.09 20.42
CA TYR A 138 3.72 -4.23 21.62
C TYR A 138 4.02 -4.94 22.92
N GLU A 139 4.61 -6.10 22.88
CA GLU A 139 5.02 -6.80 24.11
C GLU A 139 6.06 -6.05 24.90
#